data_3c86743f529b0d055299e1e85c1921b1
#
_entry.id   3c86743f529b0d055299e1e85c1921b1
#
_cell.length_a   1.000
_cell.length_b   1.000
_cell.length_c   1.000
_cell.angle_alpha   90.00
_cell.angle_beta   90.00
_cell.angle_gamma   90.00
#
_symmetry.space_group_name_H-M   'P 1'
#
loop_
_entity.id
_entity.type
_entity.pdbx_description
1 polymer ?
#
loop_
_entity_poly.entity_id
_entity_poly.type
_entity_poly.pdbx_seq_one_letter_code
_entity_poly.pdbx_strand_id
1 'polypeptide(L)'
;MRNILRITLPITAILTAGLVAAAEPKTLLGKWMKPNVGTPMAEPDFDTLQKSLKLVADKPPPAADYPKWVEISLAGSNAAAKQDLKGVKKSCKDCHDAYKEKYIKEQATRPFP
;
A
#
# COMPACT_ATOMS: atom_id res chain seq x y z
N MET A 1 19.90 14.02 62.79
CA MET A 1 19.36 12.96 61.96
C MET A 1 18.56 13.60 60.83
N ARG A 2 19.09 13.58 59.69
CA ARG A 2 18.42 14.16 58.51
C ARG A 2 17.80 13.07 57.71
N ASN A 3 16.48 13.00 57.73
CA ASN A 3 15.73 12.16 56.80
C ASN A 3 15.74 12.82 55.44
N ILE A 4 16.56 12.29 54.56
CA ILE A 4 16.52 12.66 53.16
C ILE A 4 15.40 11.85 52.54
N LEU A 5 14.26 12.49 52.36
CA LEU A 5 13.17 11.94 51.61
C LEU A 5 13.57 11.91 50.12
N ARG A 6 14.03 10.77 49.68
CA ARG A 6 14.25 10.56 48.24
C ARG A 6 12.92 10.37 47.60
N ILE A 7 12.42 11.43 46.99
CA ILE A 7 11.29 11.35 46.09
C ILE A 7 11.85 10.78 44.79
N THR A 8 11.70 9.48 44.62
CA THR A 8 11.84 8.87 43.31
C THR A 8 10.58 9.14 42.54
N LEU A 9 10.62 10.12 41.68
CA LEU A 9 9.61 10.30 40.66
C LEU A 9 9.69 9.12 39.69
N PRO A 10 8.60 8.35 39.50
CA PRO A 10 8.58 7.40 38.45
C PRO A 10 8.54 8.18 37.13
N ILE A 11 9.61 8.08 36.37
CA ILE A 11 9.56 8.52 34.98
C ILE A 11 8.66 7.54 34.29
N THR A 12 7.38 7.87 34.21
CA THR A 12 6.47 7.19 33.31
C THR A 12 6.87 7.66 31.92
N ALA A 13 7.77 6.94 31.30
CA ALA A 13 7.99 7.08 29.89
C ALA A 13 6.69 6.64 29.23
N ILE A 14 5.82 7.60 28.93
CA ILE A 14 4.72 7.38 28.02
C ILE A 14 5.39 7.20 26.67
N LEU A 15 5.68 5.95 26.35
CA LEU A 15 5.91 5.55 24.98
C LEU A 15 4.55 5.72 24.27
N THR A 16 4.25 6.93 23.88
CA THR A 16 3.40 7.12 22.74
C THR A 16 4.22 6.65 21.54
N ALA A 17 4.31 5.33 21.39
CA ALA A 17 4.50 4.79 20.08
C ALA A 17 3.40 5.44 19.26
N GLY A 18 3.77 6.43 18.45
CA GLY A 18 2.87 6.94 17.45
C GLY A 18 2.49 5.75 16.60
N LEU A 19 1.40 5.10 16.99
CA LEU A 19 0.59 4.41 16.05
C LEU A 19 0.17 5.51 15.08
N VAL A 20 1.02 5.72 14.08
CA VAL A 20 0.53 6.17 12.82
C VAL A 20 -0.39 5.04 12.42
N ALA A 21 -1.63 5.12 12.87
CA ALA A 21 -2.69 4.32 12.34
C ALA A 21 -2.59 4.56 10.84
N ALA A 22 -2.05 3.58 10.11
CA ALA A 22 -2.08 3.62 8.66
C ALA A 22 -3.54 3.94 8.33
N ALA A 23 -3.76 5.12 7.73
CA ALA A 23 -5.10 5.57 7.41
C ALA A 23 -5.80 4.41 6.72
N GLU A 24 -6.99 4.05 7.18
CA GLU A 24 -7.75 2.98 6.56
C GLU A 24 -7.88 3.25 5.06
N PRO A 25 -7.70 2.24 4.21
CA PRO A 25 -7.87 2.41 2.78
C PRO A 25 -9.25 2.98 2.47
N LYS A 26 -9.29 4.02 1.64
CA LYS A 26 -10.53 4.73 1.27
C LYS A 26 -11.34 4.01 0.19
N THR A 27 -10.79 2.95 -0.39
CA THR A 27 -11.41 2.20 -1.48
C THR A 27 -11.38 0.70 -1.20
N LEU A 28 -12.29 -0.04 -1.84
CA LEU A 28 -12.28 -1.50 -1.76
C LEU A 28 -11.01 -2.09 -2.39
N LEU A 29 -10.53 -1.49 -3.48
CA LEU A 29 -9.24 -1.85 -4.07
C LEU A 29 -8.09 -1.65 -3.07
N GLY A 30 -8.06 -0.53 -2.36
CA GLY A 30 -7.04 -0.27 -1.34
C GLY A 30 -7.04 -1.28 -0.21
N LYS A 31 -8.22 -1.71 0.24
CA LYS A 31 -8.36 -2.78 1.25
C LYS A 31 -7.80 -4.10 0.75
N TRP A 32 -8.05 -4.44 -0.49
CA TRP A 32 -7.50 -5.64 -1.12
C TRP A 32 -5.99 -5.52 -1.36
N MET A 33 -5.50 -4.34 -1.76
CA MET A 33 -4.08 -4.08 -2.02
C MET A 33 -3.19 -4.33 -0.79
N LYS A 34 -3.65 -3.99 0.41
CA LYS A 34 -2.86 -4.13 1.63
C LYS A 34 -2.28 -5.54 1.80
N PRO A 35 -3.08 -6.61 1.89
CA PRO A 35 -2.55 -7.96 2.06
C PRO A 35 -1.95 -8.55 0.77
N ASN A 36 -2.42 -8.13 -0.40
CA ASN A 36 -2.08 -8.78 -1.67
C ASN A 36 -0.93 -8.10 -2.42
N VAL A 37 -0.62 -6.86 -2.10
CA VAL A 37 0.49 -6.09 -2.69
C VAL A 37 1.38 -5.51 -1.61
N GLY A 38 0.83 -4.84 -0.61
CA GLY A 38 1.61 -4.21 0.44
C GLY A 38 2.46 -5.18 1.25
N THR A 39 1.89 -6.26 1.74
CA THR A 39 2.62 -7.30 2.48
C THR A 39 3.68 -7.98 1.60
N PRO A 40 3.36 -8.43 0.36
CA PRO A 40 4.38 -8.99 -0.54
C PRO A 40 5.48 -8.02 -0.95
N MET A 41 5.25 -6.70 -0.85
CA MET A 41 6.29 -5.69 -1.09
C MET A 41 7.24 -5.53 0.10
N ALA A 42 6.73 -5.65 1.32
CA ALA A 42 7.52 -5.48 2.54
C ALA A 42 8.56 -6.61 2.71
N GLU A 43 8.14 -7.84 2.44
CA GLU A 43 9.02 -9.01 2.33
C GLU A 43 8.84 -9.57 0.92
N PRO A 44 9.73 -9.23 -0.03
CA PRO A 44 9.44 -9.43 -1.45
C PRO A 44 9.05 -10.86 -1.81
N ASP A 45 7.76 -11.05 -2.09
CA ASP A 45 7.16 -12.26 -2.64
C ASP A 45 6.75 -11.97 -4.09
N PHE A 46 7.68 -12.22 -4.99
CA PHE A 46 7.49 -11.87 -6.40
C PHE A 46 6.40 -12.68 -7.09
N ASP A 47 6.17 -13.92 -6.70
CA ASP A 47 5.09 -14.74 -7.27
C ASP A 47 3.72 -14.14 -6.92
N THR A 48 3.52 -13.76 -5.66
CA THR A 48 2.30 -13.10 -5.22
C THR A 48 2.15 -11.73 -5.87
N LEU A 49 3.21 -10.92 -5.94
CA LEU A 49 3.19 -9.61 -6.61
C LEU A 49 2.81 -9.74 -8.08
N GLN A 50 3.40 -10.70 -8.79
CA GLN A 50 3.08 -10.95 -10.20
C GLN A 50 1.60 -11.25 -10.40
N LYS A 51 1.04 -12.17 -9.63
CA LYS A 51 -0.36 -12.56 -9.71
C LYS A 51 -1.31 -11.43 -9.33
N SER A 52 -0.98 -10.72 -8.26
CA SER A 52 -1.80 -9.60 -7.76
C SER A 52 -1.85 -8.46 -8.76
N LEU A 53 -0.71 -8.07 -9.32
CA LEU A 53 -0.65 -6.99 -10.30
C LEU A 53 -1.27 -7.40 -11.65
N LYS A 54 -1.16 -8.67 -12.03
CA LYS A 54 -1.88 -9.22 -13.17
C LYS A 54 -3.40 -9.13 -13.00
N LEU A 55 -3.90 -9.43 -11.81
CA LEU A 55 -5.32 -9.32 -11.49
C LEU A 55 -5.79 -7.86 -11.56
N VAL A 56 -4.99 -6.91 -11.08
CA VAL A 56 -5.27 -5.47 -11.21
C VAL A 56 -5.37 -5.07 -12.68
N ALA A 57 -4.50 -5.59 -13.53
CA ALA A 57 -4.53 -5.36 -14.98
C ALA A 57 -5.75 -5.99 -15.64
N ASP A 58 -6.17 -7.17 -15.19
CA ASP A 58 -7.32 -7.90 -15.76
C ASP A 58 -8.68 -7.31 -15.37
N LYS A 59 -8.72 -6.48 -14.36
CA LYS A 59 -9.95 -5.85 -13.84
C LYS A 59 -9.82 -4.32 -13.78
N PRO A 60 -9.64 -3.67 -14.95
CA PRO A 60 -9.50 -2.22 -15.01
C PRO A 60 -10.83 -1.51 -14.74
N PRO A 61 -10.81 -0.28 -14.21
CA PRO A 61 -11.93 0.63 -14.28
C PRO A 61 -12.16 1.07 -15.74
N PRO A 62 -13.20 1.89 -16.04
CA PRO A 62 -13.48 2.29 -17.42
C PRO A 62 -12.27 2.82 -18.17
N ALA A 63 -11.91 2.21 -19.28
CA ALA A 63 -10.68 2.50 -20.03
C ALA A 63 -10.59 3.94 -20.53
N ALA A 64 -11.72 4.57 -20.86
CA ALA A 64 -11.77 5.97 -21.30
C ALA A 64 -11.26 6.93 -20.22
N ASP A 65 -11.49 6.62 -18.95
CA ASP A 65 -11.11 7.45 -17.81
C ASP A 65 -9.75 7.06 -17.22
N TYR A 66 -9.32 5.83 -17.45
CA TYR A 66 -8.07 5.25 -16.91
C TYR A 66 -7.24 4.59 -18.03
N PRO A 67 -6.83 5.34 -19.06
CA PRO A 67 -6.29 4.74 -20.30
C PRO A 67 -4.97 4.00 -20.13
N LYS A 68 -4.18 4.30 -19.12
CA LYS A 68 -2.88 3.65 -18.85
C LYS A 68 -2.91 2.59 -17.76
N TRP A 69 -4.08 2.31 -17.22
CA TRP A 69 -4.22 1.39 -16.09
C TRP A 69 -3.65 0.00 -16.38
N VAL A 70 -4.06 -0.59 -17.49
CA VAL A 70 -3.62 -1.93 -17.88
C VAL A 70 -2.11 -1.95 -18.15
N GLU A 71 -1.61 -0.99 -18.90
CA GLU A 71 -0.18 -0.87 -19.24
C GLU A 71 0.69 -0.78 -17.99
N ILE A 72 0.34 0.12 -17.05
CA ILE A 72 1.10 0.31 -15.81
C ILE A 72 1.05 -0.95 -14.94
N SER A 73 -0.13 -1.55 -14.78
CA SER A 73 -0.32 -2.75 -13.96
C SER A 73 0.46 -3.95 -14.54
N LEU A 74 0.43 -4.14 -15.86
CA LEU A 74 1.20 -5.19 -16.52
C LEU A 74 2.71 -4.95 -16.41
N ALA A 75 3.18 -3.71 -16.49
CA ALA A 75 4.59 -3.40 -16.29
C ALA A 75 5.06 -3.84 -14.88
N GLY A 76 4.24 -3.61 -13.86
CA GLY A 76 4.52 -4.09 -12.50
C GLY A 76 4.52 -5.60 -12.39
N SER A 77 3.55 -6.27 -12.99
CA SER A 77 3.47 -7.74 -13.04
C SER A 77 4.69 -8.34 -13.74
N ASN A 78 5.09 -7.78 -14.87
CA ASN A 78 6.26 -8.24 -15.62
C ASN A 78 7.56 -8.00 -14.86
N ALA A 79 7.69 -6.87 -14.15
CA ALA A 79 8.83 -6.60 -13.29
C ALA A 79 8.92 -7.64 -12.15
N ALA A 80 7.80 -7.98 -11.53
CA ALA A 80 7.73 -9.01 -10.50
C ALA A 80 8.14 -10.38 -11.05
N ALA A 81 7.71 -10.74 -12.26
CA ALA A 81 8.12 -11.98 -12.93
C ALA A 81 9.63 -12.09 -13.13
N LYS A 82 10.31 -10.95 -13.28
CA LYS A 82 11.78 -10.85 -13.41
C LYS A 82 12.49 -10.66 -12.07
N GLN A 83 11.75 -10.66 -10.96
CA GLN A 83 12.28 -10.34 -9.63
C GLN A 83 12.93 -8.95 -9.55
N ASP A 84 12.43 -8.01 -10.31
CA ASP A 84 12.85 -6.61 -10.35
C ASP A 84 12.00 -5.76 -9.40
N LEU A 85 12.42 -5.69 -8.14
CA LEU A 85 11.70 -4.91 -7.11
C LEU A 85 11.63 -3.43 -7.46
N LYS A 86 12.68 -2.87 -8.03
CA LYS A 86 12.73 -1.46 -8.44
C LYS A 86 11.69 -1.16 -9.53
N GLY A 87 11.54 -2.06 -10.49
CA GLY A 87 10.52 -1.98 -11.54
C GLY A 87 9.10 -2.10 -10.97
N VAL A 88 8.88 -2.97 -9.98
CA VAL A 88 7.59 -3.07 -9.29
C VAL A 88 7.26 -1.77 -8.57
N LYS A 89 8.20 -1.21 -7.81
CA LYS A 89 8.02 0.08 -7.11
C LYS A 89 7.71 1.22 -8.08
N LYS A 90 8.39 1.26 -9.22
CA LYS A 90 8.13 2.25 -10.26
C LYS A 90 6.70 2.17 -10.78
N SER A 91 6.20 0.96 -11.04
CA SER A 91 4.81 0.74 -11.46
C SER A 91 3.81 1.22 -10.41
N CYS A 92 4.05 0.92 -9.14
CA CYS A 92 3.21 1.40 -8.03
C CYS A 92 3.18 2.93 -7.98
N LYS A 93 4.32 3.58 -8.13
CA LYS A 93 4.42 5.03 -8.15
C LYS A 93 3.69 5.63 -9.36
N ASP A 94 3.91 5.09 -10.55
CA ASP A 94 3.29 5.58 -11.79
C ASP A 94 1.76 5.49 -11.71
N CYS A 95 1.22 4.40 -11.19
CA CYS A 95 -0.22 4.22 -11.00
C CYS A 95 -0.78 5.22 -9.97
N HIS A 96 -0.12 5.37 -8.84
CA HIS A 96 -0.53 6.32 -7.80
C HIS A 96 -0.50 7.76 -8.31
N ASP A 97 0.56 8.16 -8.98
CA ASP A 97 0.70 9.52 -9.53
C ASP A 97 -0.38 9.82 -10.59
N ALA A 98 -0.71 8.84 -11.41
CA ALA A 98 -1.70 9.01 -12.47
C ALA A 98 -3.14 8.95 -11.98
N TYR A 99 -3.47 8.05 -11.04
CA TYR A 99 -4.87 7.67 -10.80
C TYR A 99 -5.32 7.64 -9.34
N LYS A 100 -4.46 7.69 -8.34
CA LYS A 100 -4.86 7.48 -6.94
C LYS A 100 -5.98 8.41 -6.50
N GLU A 101 -5.83 9.71 -6.68
CA GLU A 101 -6.83 10.69 -6.26
C GLU A 101 -8.14 10.54 -7.03
N LYS A 102 -8.05 10.37 -8.33
CA LYS A 102 -9.20 10.16 -9.22
C LYS A 102 -9.96 8.89 -8.85
N TYR A 103 -9.24 7.81 -8.61
CA TYR A 103 -9.84 6.53 -8.24
C TYR A 103 -10.57 6.61 -6.89
N ILE A 104 -9.99 7.28 -5.90
CA ILE A 104 -10.64 7.50 -4.60
C ILE A 104 -11.95 8.28 -4.77
N LYS A 105 -11.98 9.30 -5.62
CA LYS A 105 -13.19 10.10 -5.85
C LYS A 105 -14.27 9.34 -6.62
N GLU A 106 -13.90 8.57 -7.62
CA GLU A 106 -14.84 8.00 -8.59
C GLU A 106 -15.15 6.53 -8.36
N GLN A 107 -14.24 5.77 -7.75
CA GLN A 107 -14.27 4.31 -7.70
C GLN A 107 -14.16 3.73 -6.28
N ALA A 108 -14.41 4.52 -5.26
CA ALA A 108 -14.22 4.10 -3.85
C ALA A 108 -14.98 2.82 -3.50
N THR A 109 -16.18 2.65 -4.03
CA THR A 109 -17.08 1.52 -3.78
C THR A 109 -17.08 0.47 -4.87
N ARG A 110 -16.21 0.62 -5.89
CA ARG A 110 -16.08 -0.37 -6.95
C ARG A 110 -15.59 -1.69 -6.36
N PRO A 111 -16.30 -2.81 -6.55
CA PRO A 111 -15.86 -4.10 -6.06
C PRO A 111 -14.49 -4.50 -6.62
N PHE A 112 -13.64 -5.06 -5.75
CA PHE A 112 -12.38 -5.65 -6.15
C PHE A 112 -12.04 -6.82 -5.24
N PRO A 113 -11.66 -7.96 -5.72
CA PRO A 113 -11.69 -8.40 -7.12
C PRO A 113 -13.06 -8.61 -7.67
#